data_ab815d007ec30fa6658d148097445112
#
_entry.id   ab815d007ec30fa6658d148097445112
#
_cell.length_a   1.000
_cell.length_b   1.000
_cell.length_c   1.000
_cell.angle_alpha   90.00
_cell.angle_beta   90.00
_cell.angle_gamma   90.00
#
_symmetry.space_group_name_H-M   'P 1'
#
loop_
_entity.id
_entity.type
_entity.pdbx_description
1 polymer ?
#
loop_
_entity_poly.entity_id
_entity_poly.type
_entity_poly.pdbx_seq_one_letter_code
_entity_poly.pdbx_strand_id
1 'polypeptide(L)'
;QITADILQQTDPDHKDGYLVDYILDTAGQKGTGKWTSVNALDMGIPANSIVEEVFARFLSALKEERVEASGHLSGPEFDSRESNRKELIDAIRDALYCSKICAYAQGFQLMREAQKEYNWKLNFAEIAGIWRGGCIIRARFLQKITEAYMDNSTLVNLLLAPYFNEQINRGQTNWRRIVGLAAQNGVAAPAFMSALAYYDGYRSARLPTNLLQAQRDYFGAHTYERTDEPRGRFFHLDWPEPSRPQVAIRSAAKEKVEAHPTIDRKDSKA
;
A
#
# COMPACT_ATOMS: atom_id res chain seq x y z
N GLN A 1 -8.20 1.76 20.67
CA GLN A 1 -9.38 1.64 21.55
C GLN A 1 -10.45 0.76 20.90
N ILE A 2 -11.08 1.13 19.78
CA ILE A 2 -12.16 0.38 19.10
C ILE A 2 -11.84 -1.13 18.98
N THR A 3 -10.68 -1.49 18.43
CA THR A 3 -10.25 -2.89 18.29
C THR A 3 -10.13 -3.61 19.65
N ALA A 4 -9.61 -2.90 20.67
CA ALA A 4 -9.50 -3.47 22.01
C ALA A 4 -10.88 -3.73 22.62
N ASP A 5 -11.81 -2.81 22.44
CA ASP A 5 -13.18 -2.95 22.94
C ASP A 5 -13.89 -4.15 22.25
N ILE A 6 -13.71 -4.30 20.90
CA ILE A 6 -14.25 -5.43 20.14
C ILE A 6 -13.68 -6.76 20.63
N LEU A 7 -12.35 -6.86 20.78
CA LEU A 7 -11.68 -8.11 21.18
C LEU A 7 -11.96 -8.52 22.64
N GLN A 8 -12.47 -7.62 23.45
CA GLN A 8 -12.87 -7.90 24.83
C GLN A 8 -14.37 -8.18 25.00
N GLN A 9 -15.16 -7.91 23.96
CA GLN A 9 -16.60 -8.09 24.04
C GLN A 9 -16.94 -9.58 24.07
N THR A 10 -17.52 -10.03 25.18
CA THR A 10 -18.08 -11.37 25.30
C THR A 10 -19.35 -11.50 24.45
N ASP A 11 -19.60 -12.69 23.94
CA ASP A 11 -20.81 -12.97 23.17
C ASP A 11 -22.03 -12.99 24.10
N PRO A 12 -23.16 -12.33 23.76
CA PRO A 12 -24.35 -12.32 24.62
C PRO A 12 -25.05 -13.67 24.73
N ASP A 13 -24.91 -14.53 23.72
CA ASP A 13 -25.57 -15.84 23.64
C ASP A 13 -24.64 -16.99 24.07
N HIS A 14 -23.31 -16.79 24.05
CA HIS A 14 -22.28 -17.77 24.39
C HIS A 14 -21.33 -17.22 25.46
N LYS A 15 -21.65 -17.48 26.74
CA LYS A 15 -20.96 -16.84 27.89
C LYS A 15 -19.45 -17.09 27.97
N ASP A 16 -18.95 -18.17 27.36
CA ASP A 16 -17.53 -18.53 27.39
C ASP A 16 -16.78 -18.14 26.09
N GLY A 17 -17.43 -17.36 25.20
CA GLY A 17 -16.87 -16.93 23.92
C GLY A 17 -16.80 -15.42 23.77
N TYR A 18 -15.98 -14.97 22.83
CA TYR A 18 -15.94 -13.58 22.42
C TYR A 18 -16.81 -13.36 21.19
N LEU A 19 -17.53 -12.24 21.16
CA LEU A 19 -18.42 -11.90 20.04
C LEU A 19 -17.73 -11.97 18.67
N VAL A 20 -16.46 -11.58 18.60
CA VAL A 20 -15.68 -11.58 17.34
C VAL A 20 -15.56 -12.99 16.73
N ASP A 21 -15.58 -14.04 17.53
CA ASP A 21 -15.47 -15.45 17.06
C ASP A 21 -16.76 -15.92 16.37
N TYR A 22 -17.88 -15.25 16.63
CA TYR A 22 -19.19 -15.55 16.03
C TYR A 22 -19.59 -14.60 14.90
N ILE A 23 -18.82 -13.54 14.66
CA ILE A 23 -19.06 -12.66 13.51
C ILE A 23 -18.54 -13.31 12.25
N LEU A 24 -19.40 -13.38 11.22
CA LEU A 24 -19.01 -13.91 9.91
C LEU A 24 -17.86 -13.08 9.31
N ASP A 25 -16.82 -13.75 8.87
CA ASP A 25 -15.59 -13.16 8.33
C ASP A 25 -15.74 -12.64 6.88
N THR A 26 -16.80 -11.87 6.63
CA THR A 26 -17.04 -11.15 5.38
C THR A 26 -17.13 -9.65 5.66
N ALA A 27 -16.32 -8.85 4.97
CA ALA A 27 -16.26 -7.42 5.19
C ALA A 27 -16.78 -6.64 3.98
N GLY A 28 -17.90 -5.93 4.15
CA GLY A 28 -18.44 -5.03 3.14
C GLY A 28 -17.66 -3.73 2.99
N GLN A 29 -17.96 -2.99 1.93
CA GLN A 29 -17.41 -1.65 1.70
C GLN A 29 -18.50 -0.69 1.17
N LYS A 30 -18.29 0.63 1.40
CA LYS A 30 -19.18 1.69 0.91
C LYS A 30 -18.60 2.49 -0.28
N GLY A 31 -17.45 2.09 -0.82
CA GLY A 31 -16.87 2.63 -2.06
C GLY A 31 -15.70 3.60 -1.88
N THR A 32 -15.47 4.22 -0.71
CA THR A 32 -14.37 5.20 -0.55
C THR A 32 -12.98 4.59 -0.80
N GLY A 33 -12.73 3.37 -0.32
CA GLY A 33 -11.49 2.64 -0.61
C GLY A 33 -11.34 2.34 -2.09
N LYS A 34 -12.41 1.90 -2.77
CA LYS A 34 -12.43 1.69 -4.22
C LYS A 34 -12.11 2.97 -4.97
N TRP A 35 -12.74 4.09 -4.63
CA TRP A 35 -12.47 5.37 -5.28
C TRP A 35 -11.02 5.81 -5.09
N THR A 36 -10.48 5.67 -3.90
CA THR A 36 -9.06 5.94 -3.63
C THR A 36 -8.14 5.07 -4.48
N SER A 37 -8.47 3.78 -4.62
CA SER A 37 -7.69 2.83 -5.43
C SER A 37 -7.72 3.20 -6.92
N VAL A 38 -8.90 3.51 -7.47
CA VAL A 38 -9.06 3.94 -8.87
C VAL A 38 -8.24 5.20 -9.13
N ASN A 39 -8.39 6.23 -8.29
CA ASN A 39 -7.62 7.47 -8.45
C ASN A 39 -6.10 7.24 -8.34
N ALA A 40 -5.66 6.35 -7.45
CA ALA A 40 -4.24 6.01 -7.33
C ALA A 40 -3.70 5.35 -8.61
N LEU A 41 -4.47 4.45 -9.22
CA LEU A 41 -4.12 3.81 -10.50
C LEU A 41 -4.10 4.82 -11.64
N ASP A 42 -5.11 5.68 -11.75
CA ASP A 42 -5.21 6.71 -12.79
C ASP A 42 -4.05 7.72 -12.72
N MET A 43 -3.61 8.07 -11.51
CA MET A 43 -2.50 9.00 -11.27
C MET A 43 -1.12 8.31 -11.18
N GLY A 44 -1.05 6.98 -11.30
CA GLY A 44 0.21 6.24 -11.21
C GLY A 44 0.88 6.31 -9.83
N ILE A 45 0.10 6.42 -8.75
CA ILE A 45 0.60 6.54 -7.38
C ILE A 45 0.55 5.19 -6.65
N PRO A 46 1.67 4.75 -6.03
CA PRO A 46 1.74 3.46 -5.37
C PRO A 46 1.03 3.48 -4.00
N ALA A 47 -0.31 3.41 -4.00
CA ALA A 47 -1.15 3.33 -2.81
C ALA A 47 -1.37 1.86 -2.37
N ASN A 48 -0.32 1.06 -2.38
CA ASN A 48 -0.35 -0.40 -2.22
C ASN A 48 -1.20 -0.86 -1.03
N SER A 49 -0.99 -0.29 0.16
CA SER A 49 -1.68 -0.74 1.38
C SER A 49 -3.19 -0.47 1.32
N ILE A 50 -3.59 0.65 0.71
CA ILE A 50 -5.00 1.03 0.60
C ILE A 50 -5.71 0.13 -0.42
N VAL A 51 -5.05 -0.11 -1.56
CA VAL A 51 -5.57 -0.99 -2.63
C VAL A 51 -5.69 -2.42 -2.12
N GLU A 52 -4.69 -2.91 -1.40
CA GLU A 52 -4.68 -4.26 -0.83
C GLU A 52 -5.81 -4.49 0.16
N GLU A 53 -6.14 -3.50 0.99
CA GLU A 53 -7.28 -3.56 1.90
C GLU A 53 -8.62 -3.69 1.17
N VAL A 54 -8.77 -3.08 0.00
CA VAL A 54 -9.97 -3.23 -0.84
C VAL A 54 -10.05 -4.65 -1.39
N PHE A 55 -8.95 -5.20 -1.89
CA PHE A 55 -8.90 -6.57 -2.41
C PHE A 55 -9.10 -7.61 -1.31
N ALA A 56 -8.54 -7.41 -0.12
CA ALA A 56 -8.76 -8.28 1.02
C ALA A 56 -10.26 -8.38 1.39
N ARG A 57 -11.00 -7.27 1.31
CA ARG A 57 -12.46 -7.27 1.49
C ARG A 57 -13.18 -8.02 0.39
N PHE A 58 -12.79 -7.85 -0.87
CA PHE A 58 -13.37 -8.63 -1.97
C PHE A 58 -13.13 -10.12 -1.79
N LEU A 59 -11.91 -10.51 -1.41
CA LEU A 59 -11.59 -11.90 -1.11
C LEU A 59 -12.43 -12.44 0.07
N SER A 60 -12.64 -11.61 1.11
CA SER A 60 -13.45 -12.01 2.26
C SER A 60 -14.90 -12.34 1.88
N ALA A 61 -15.44 -11.68 0.88
CA ALA A 61 -16.80 -11.89 0.40
C ALA A 61 -17.02 -13.22 -0.34
N LEU A 62 -15.96 -13.90 -0.78
CA LEU A 62 -16.01 -15.21 -1.42
C LEU A 62 -16.09 -16.33 -0.37
N LYS A 63 -17.01 -16.24 0.59
CA LYS A 63 -17.04 -17.12 1.77
C LYS A 63 -17.19 -18.60 1.43
N GLU A 64 -18.14 -18.93 0.62
CA GLU A 64 -18.46 -20.31 0.23
C GLU A 64 -17.29 -20.92 -0.57
N GLU A 65 -16.76 -20.17 -1.53
CA GLU A 65 -15.59 -20.57 -2.31
C GLU A 65 -14.34 -20.80 -1.43
N ARG A 66 -14.11 -19.90 -0.45
CA ARG A 66 -13.00 -20.04 0.51
C ARG A 66 -13.17 -21.30 1.39
N VAL A 67 -14.39 -21.59 1.80
CA VAL A 67 -14.68 -22.83 2.58
C VAL A 67 -14.37 -24.07 1.75
N GLU A 68 -14.83 -24.11 0.49
CA GLU A 68 -14.52 -25.22 -0.42
C GLU A 68 -13.01 -25.33 -0.65
N ALA A 69 -12.35 -24.22 -0.97
CA ALA A 69 -10.91 -24.17 -1.20
C ALA A 69 -10.09 -24.66 0.00
N SER A 70 -10.54 -24.38 1.22
CA SER A 70 -9.86 -24.81 2.45
C SER A 70 -9.80 -26.34 2.62
N GLY A 71 -10.71 -27.08 1.97
CA GLY A 71 -10.70 -28.55 1.94
C GLY A 71 -9.78 -29.14 0.88
N HIS A 72 -9.29 -28.33 -0.06
CA HIS A 72 -8.48 -28.80 -1.19
C HIS A 72 -7.05 -28.24 -1.19
N LEU A 73 -6.84 -27.04 -0.68
CA LEU A 73 -5.55 -26.38 -0.67
C LEU A 73 -4.84 -26.59 0.66
N SER A 74 -3.63 -27.14 0.61
CA SER A 74 -2.80 -27.30 1.80
C SER A 74 -2.16 -26.00 2.22
N GLY A 75 -1.93 -25.86 3.53
CA GLY A 75 -1.19 -24.76 4.13
C GLY A 75 -0.20 -25.26 5.19
N PRO A 76 0.59 -24.36 5.78
CA PRO A 76 1.47 -24.73 6.89
C PRO A 76 0.66 -25.11 8.12
N GLU A 77 1.21 -26.00 8.94
CA GLU A 77 0.70 -26.19 10.29
C GLU A 77 0.99 -24.96 11.15
N PHE A 78 0.01 -24.52 11.92
CA PHE A 78 0.18 -23.38 12.81
C PHE A 78 1.16 -23.71 13.93
N ASP A 79 2.30 -23.01 13.96
CA ASP A 79 3.29 -23.15 15.02
C ASP A 79 3.10 -22.10 16.12
N SER A 80 2.52 -22.54 17.24
CA SER A 80 2.25 -21.68 18.41
C SER A 80 3.48 -21.47 19.33
N ARG A 81 4.68 -21.93 18.94
CA ARG A 81 5.89 -21.94 19.80
C ARG A 81 6.54 -20.58 20.02
N GLU A 82 5.86 -19.48 19.70
CA GLU A 82 6.30 -18.15 20.17
C GLU A 82 6.18 -18.07 21.69
N SER A 83 7.28 -18.36 22.37
CA SER A 83 7.34 -18.56 23.82
C SER A 83 7.15 -17.27 24.64
N ASN A 84 7.35 -16.08 24.04
CA ASN A 84 7.25 -14.81 24.74
C ASN A 84 6.08 -13.96 24.22
N ARG A 85 4.90 -14.18 24.82
CA ARG A 85 3.67 -13.45 24.48
C ARG A 85 3.85 -11.91 24.52
N LYS A 86 4.63 -11.40 25.47
CA LYS A 86 4.84 -9.94 25.59
C LYS A 86 5.65 -9.40 24.41
N GLU A 87 6.72 -10.10 24.03
CA GLU A 87 7.53 -9.69 22.86
C GLU A 87 6.73 -9.78 21.57
N LEU A 88 5.87 -10.80 21.42
CA LEU A 88 4.99 -10.92 20.26
C LEU A 88 4.01 -9.74 20.17
N ILE A 89 3.37 -9.38 21.27
CA ILE A 89 2.45 -8.24 21.34
C ILE A 89 3.18 -6.93 21.01
N ASP A 90 4.38 -6.72 21.54
CA ASP A 90 5.19 -5.54 21.25
C ASP A 90 5.60 -5.50 19.77
N ALA A 91 5.96 -6.65 19.18
CA ALA A 91 6.30 -6.74 17.76
C ALA A 91 5.08 -6.48 16.85
N ILE A 92 3.90 -7.01 17.19
CA ILE A 92 2.64 -6.73 16.46
C ILE A 92 2.31 -5.23 16.54
N ARG A 93 2.46 -4.60 17.70
CA ARG A 93 2.26 -3.15 17.85
C ARG A 93 3.17 -2.35 16.92
N ASP A 94 4.46 -2.69 16.86
CA ASP A 94 5.43 -2.02 16.00
C ASP A 94 5.11 -2.24 14.53
N ALA A 95 4.74 -3.48 14.14
CA ALA A 95 4.32 -3.81 12.78
C ALA A 95 3.07 -3.00 12.35
N LEU A 96 2.06 -2.94 13.22
CA LEU A 96 0.86 -2.13 12.98
C LEU A 96 1.18 -0.65 12.83
N TYR A 97 2.07 -0.13 13.69
CA TYR A 97 2.43 1.28 13.67
C TYR A 97 3.20 1.65 12.39
N CYS A 98 4.19 0.85 12.00
CA CYS A 98 4.94 1.04 10.76
C CYS A 98 4.04 0.96 9.52
N SER A 99 3.18 -0.05 9.43
CA SER A 99 2.24 -0.22 8.32
C SER A 99 1.27 0.95 8.23
N LYS A 100 0.78 1.43 9.37
CA LYS A 100 -0.10 2.59 9.44
C LYS A 100 0.58 3.87 8.97
N ILE A 101 1.85 4.11 9.34
CA ILE A 101 2.63 5.24 8.84
C ILE A 101 2.73 5.18 7.31
N CYS A 102 3.03 4.01 6.74
CA CYS A 102 3.09 3.82 5.28
C CYS A 102 1.74 4.11 4.60
N ALA A 103 0.63 3.64 5.15
CA ALA A 103 -0.69 3.89 4.58
C ALA A 103 -1.03 5.39 4.56
N TYR A 104 -0.71 6.13 5.62
CA TYR A 104 -0.88 7.58 5.61
C TYR A 104 0.08 8.27 4.63
N ALA A 105 1.34 7.83 4.55
CA ALA A 105 2.30 8.36 3.59
C ALA A 105 1.80 8.19 2.14
N GLN A 106 1.23 7.04 1.80
CA GLN A 106 0.61 6.78 0.49
C GLN A 106 -0.58 7.70 0.23
N GLY A 107 -1.46 7.90 1.22
CA GLY A 107 -2.60 8.81 1.10
C GLY A 107 -2.18 10.26 0.87
N PHE A 108 -1.18 10.77 1.59
CA PHE A 108 -0.64 12.12 1.37
C PHE A 108 0.09 12.24 0.03
N GLN A 109 0.77 11.19 -0.41
CA GLN A 109 1.41 11.16 -1.73
C GLN A 109 0.36 11.24 -2.86
N LEU A 110 -0.76 10.52 -2.72
CA LEU A 110 -1.87 10.59 -3.66
C LEU A 110 -2.48 12.01 -3.71
N MET A 111 -2.75 12.62 -2.57
CA MET A 111 -3.27 14.00 -2.51
C MET A 111 -2.29 15.01 -3.12
N ARG A 112 -0.98 14.80 -2.94
CA ARG A 112 0.05 15.66 -3.57
C ARG A 112 0.03 15.55 -5.08
N GLU A 113 -0.19 14.37 -5.64
CA GLU A 113 -0.32 14.22 -7.09
C GLU A 113 -1.64 14.82 -7.61
N ALA A 114 -2.75 14.56 -6.91
CA ALA A 114 -4.04 15.17 -7.21
C ALA A 114 -3.98 16.72 -7.19
N GLN A 115 -3.23 17.29 -6.25
CA GLN A 115 -2.99 18.74 -6.23
C GLN A 115 -2.36 19.25 -7.53
N LYS A 116 -1.43 18.51 -8.12
CA LYS A 116 -0.80 18.89 -9.39
C LYS A 116 -1.75 18.66 -10.57
N GLU A 117 -2.38 17.49 -10.63
CA GLU A 117 -3.29 17.09 -11.71
C GLU A 117 -4.46 18.06 -11.83
N TYR A 118 -5.08 18.41 -10.71
CA TYR A 118 -6.28 19.26 -10.67
C TYR A 118 -5.98 20.73 -10.35
N ASN A 119 -4.71 21.13 -10.26
CA ASN A 119 -4.29 22.47 -9.88
C ASN A 119 -4.94 22.99 -8.58
N TRP A 120 -5.04 22.11 -7.58
CA TRP A 120 -5.55 22.45 -6.27
C TRP A 120 -4.46 23.06 -5.38
N LYS A 121 -4.87 23.83 -4.39
CA LYS A 121 -4.00 24.37 -3.34
C LYS A 121 -4.35 23.69 -2.02
N LEU A 122 -3.74 22.57 -1.73
CA LEU A 122 -4.01 21.79 -0.51
C LEU A 122 -3.03 22.18 0.60
N ASN A 123 -3.57 22.43 1.79
CA ASN A 123 -2.76 22.55 3.00
C ASN A 123 -2.76 21.22 3.75
N PHE A 124 -1.71 20.43 3.61
CA PHE A 124 -1.64 19.09 4.20
C PHE A 124 -1.60 19.10 5.73
N ALA A 125 -1.05 20.16 6.35
CA ALA A 125 -1.09 20.32 7.79
C ALA A 125 -2.53 20.50 8.30
N GLU A 126 -3.33 21.32 7.64
CA GLU A 126 -4.74 21.53 7.98
C GLU A 126 -5.58 20.26 7.72
N ILE A 127 -5.34 19.57 6.59
CA ILE A 127 -6.02 18.32 6.26
C ILE A 127 -5.79 17.28 7.37
N ALA A 128 -4.53 17.09 7.82
CA ALA A 128 -4.23 16.22 8.95
C ALA A 128 -4.96 16.66 10.24
N GLY A 129 -5.08 17.96 10.46
CA GLY A 129 -5.81 18.55 11.58
C GLY A 129 -7.29 18.20 11.58
N ILE A 130 -7.96 18.24 10.43
CA ILE A 130 -9.39 17.90 10.29
C ILE A 130 -9.65 16.44 10.70
N TRP A 131 -8.75 15.51 10.39
CA TRP A 131 -8.93 14.10 10.69
C TRP A 131 -8.76 13.72 12.18
N ARG A 132 -8.38 14.66 13.04
CA ARG A 132 -8.15 14.42 14.47
C ARG A 132 -9.44 14.24 15.29
N GLY A 133 -10.57 14.69 14.79
CA GLY A 133 -11.87 14.60 15.46
C GLY A 133 -12.98 14.22 14.50
N GLY A 134 -14.00 13.50 14.99
CA GLY A 134 -15.16 13.11 14.19
C GLY A 134 -14.89 12.13 13.04
N CYS A 135 -13.71 11.54 12.97
CA CYS A 135 -13.28 10.66 11.89
C CYS A 135 -12.77 9.32 12.41
N ILE A 136 -13.11 8.22 11.72
CA ILE A 136 -12.66 6.87 12.11
C ILE A 136 -11.14 6.69 11.95
N ILE A 137 -10.51 7.45 11.04
CA ILE A 137 -9.06 7.39 10.84
C ILE A 137 -8.27 8.23 11.85
N ARG A 138 -8.95 8.82 12.86
CA ARG A 138 -8.27 9.57 13.91
C ARG A 138 -7.14 8.77 14.53
N ALA A 139 -6.00 9.42 14.74
CA ALA A 139 -4.82 8.81 15.33
C ALA A 139 -4.02 9.85 16.12
N ARG A 140 -3.33 9.43 17.16
CA ARG A 140 -2.47 10.34 17.95
C ARG A 140 -1.37 10.98 17.11
N PHE A 141 -0.84 10.25 16.13
CA PHE A 141 0.24 10.76 15.27
C PHE A 141 -0.24 11.74 14.17
N LEU A 142 -1.54 11.99 13.99
CA LEU A 142 -2.01 13.04 13.07
C LEU A 142 -1.45 14.41 13.44
N GLN A 143 -1.26 14.68 14.74
CA GLN A 143 -0.55 15.87 15.18
C GLN A 143 0.88 15.93 14.63
N LYS A 144 1.58 14.79 14.60
CA LYS A 144 2.93 14.69 14.04
C LYS A 144 2.98 14.88 12.53
N ILE A 145 1.90 14.51 11.83
CA ILE A 145 1.75 14.82 10.41
C ILE A 145 1.57 16.34 10.21
N THR A 146 0.70 16.95 11.01
CA THR A 146 0.52 18.42 11.01
C THR A 146 1.85 19.13 11.20
N GLU A 147 2.61 18.78 12.25
CA GLU A 147 3.93 19.33 12.55
C GLU A 147 4.90 19.16 11.37
N ALA A 148 4.99 17.96 10.79
CA ALA A 148 5.89 17.67 9.67
C ALA A 148 5.61 18.54 8.44
N TYR A 149 4.34 18.81 8.12
CA TYR A 149 3.97 19.67 6.99
C TYR A 149 4.03 21.17 7.35
N MET A 150 3.94 21.53 8.61
CA MET A 150 4.24 22.90 9.06
C MET A 150 5.73 23.21 8.95
N ASP A 151 6.58 22.25 9.33
CA ASP A 151 8.03 22.38 9.24
C ASP A 151 8.53 22.36 7.79
N ASN A 152 7.91 21.52 6.95
CA ASN A 152 8.24 21.39 5.54
C ASN A 152 6.98 21.17 4.69
N SER A 153 6.40 22.25 4.18
CA SER A 153 5.20 22.21 3.33
C SER A 153 5.42 21.52 1.98
N THR A 154 6.66 21.34 1.56
CA THR A 154 7.05 20.64 0.31
C THR A 154 7.49 19.22 0.54
N LEU A 155 7.32 18.67 1.75
CA LEU A 155 7.69 17.30 2.10
C LEU A 155 7.09 16.30 1.10
N VAL A 156 7.94 15.56 0.41
CA VAL A 156 7.51 14.66 -0.67
C VAL A 156 6.89 13.36 -0.18
N ASN A 157 7.28 12.92 1.02
CA ASN A 157 6.73 11.72 1.65
C ASN A 157 6.92 11.78 3.17
N LEU A 158 5.93 11.36 3.94
CA LEU A 158 5.99 11.36 5.41
C LEU A 158 7.13 10.51 5.98
N LEU A 159 7.54 9.45 5.27
CA LEU A 159 8.66 8.60 5.69
C LEU A 159 9.99 9.36 5.79
N LEU A 160 10.11 10.51 5.14
CA LEU A 160 11.30 11.37 5.16
C LEU A 160 11.27 12.39 6.31
N ALA A 161 10.12 12.60 6.95
CA ALA A 161 10.05 13.48 8.11
C ALA A 161 10.76 12.83 9.33
N PRO A 162 11.55 13.59 10.11
CA PRO A 162 12.41 13.04 11.17
C PRO A 162 11.68 12.12 12.14
N TYR A 163 10.53 12.55 12.64
CA TYR A 163 9.72 11.74 13.56
C TYR A 163 9.33 10.38 12.96
N PHE A 164 8.78 10.37 11.74
CA PHE A 164 8.30 9.12 11.12
C PHE A 164 9.45 8.21 10.72
N ASN A 165 10.55 8.78 10.26
CA ASN A 165 11.78 8.04 9.97
C ASN A 165 12.30 7.32 11.22
N GLU A 166 12.38 8.02 12.35
CA GLU A 166 12.78 7.42 13.62
C GLU A 166 11.85 6.28 14.04
N GLN A 167 10.53 6.47 13.97
CA GLN A 167 9.56 5.43 14.35
C GLN A 167 9.70 4.18 13.49
N ILE A 168 9.85 4.34 12.17
CA ILE A 168 10.06 3.20 11.26
C ILE A 168 11.39 2.50 11.57
N ASN A 169 12.46 3.26 11.77
CA ASN A 169 13.78 2.68 12.08
C ASN A 169 13.75 1.84 13.36
N ARG A 170 13.00 2.26 14.36
CA ARG A 170 12.81 1.49 15.61
C ARG A 170 11.96 0.24 15.41
N GLY A 171 10.87 0.35 14.64
CA GLY A 171 9.87 -0.71 14.52
C GLY A 171 10.14 -1.73 13.42
N GLN A 172 10.97 -1.42 12.40
CA GLN A 172 11.08 -2.24 11.20
C GLN A 172 11.55 -3.68 11.43
N THR A 173 12.39 -3.93 12.41
CA THR A 173 12.87 -5.29 12.73
C THR A 173 11.71 -6.15 13.22
N ASN A 174 10.91 -5.64 14.14
CA ASN A 174 9.72 -6.29 14.63
C ASN A 174 8.66 -6.46 13.53
N TRP A 175 8.50 -5.45 12.68
CA TRP A 175 7.60 -5.51 11.54
C TRP A 175 7.95 -6.65 10.58
N ARG A 176 9.24 -6.80 10.21
CA ARG A 176 9.72 -7.90 9.38
C ARG A 176 9.51 -9.26 10.05
N ARG A 177 9.77 -9.35 11.35
CA ARG A 177 9.50 -10.55 12.14
C ARG A 177 8.02 -10.96 12.05
N ILE A 178 7.09 -10.01 12.24
CA ILE A 178 5.65 -10.30 12.19
C ILE A 178 5.19 -10.68 10.79
N VAL A 179 5.66 -10.01 9.74
CA VAL A 179 5.34 -10.38 8.35
C VAL A 179 5.87 -11.78 8.03
N GLY A 180 7.11 -12.08 8.44
CA GLY A 180 7.69 -13.42 8.26
C GLY A 180 6.92 -14.50 9.04
N LEU A 181 6.57 -14.23 10.29
CA LEU A 181 5.79 -15.14 11.13
C LEU A 181 4.39 -15.40 10.52
N ALA A 182 3.71 -14.35 10.08
CA ALA A 182 2.41 -14.49 9.42
C ALA A 182 2.50 -15.37 8.16
N ALA A 183 3.50 -15.14 7.31
CA ALA A 183 3.71 -15.93 6.09
C ALA A 183 4.03 -17.39 6.41
N GLN A 184 4.90 -17.67 7.39
CA GLN A 184 5.27 -19.02 7.81
C GLN A 184 4.10 -19.82 8.40
N ASN A 185 3.17 -19.15 9.04
CA ASN A 185 2.00 -19.76 9.66
C ASN A 185 0.71 -19.69 8.81
N GLY A 186 0.79 -19.27 7.56
CA GLY A 186 -0.38 -19.16 6.69
C GLY A 186 -1.39 -18.10 7.12
N VAL A 187 -0.98 -17.13 7.94
CA VAL A 187 -1.85 -16.03 8.39
C VAL A 187 -1.86 -14.93 7.34
N ALA A 188 -3.01 -14.69 6.74
CA ALA A 188 -3.17 -13.61 5.78
C ALA A 188 -3.07 -12.23 6.48
N ALA A 189 -2.00 -11.50 6.19
CA ALA A 189 -1.76 -10.15 6.72
C ALA A 189 -1.42 -9.16 5.58
N PRO A 190 -2.31 -9.01 4.57
CA PRO A 190 -1.99 -8.35 3.31
C PRO A 190 -1.58 -6.89 3.50
N ALA A 191 -2.22 -6.14 4.40
CA ALA A 191 -1.85 -4.76 4.68
C ALA A 191 -0.44 -4.62 5.27
N PHE A 192 -0.03 -5.52 6.16
CA PHE A 192 1.33 -5.50 6.72
C PHE A 192 2.38 -5.85 5.66
N MET A 193 2.08 -6.85 4.83
CA MET A 193 2.97 -7.34 3.76
C MET A 193 3.14 -6.29 2.67
N SER A 194 2.05 -5.72 2.16
CA SER A 194 2.10 -4.70 1.10
C SER A 194 2.74 -3.39 1.58
N ALA A 195 2.51 -2.98 2.83
CA ALA A 195 3.15 -1.81 3.40
C ALA A 195 4.67 -2.00 3.55
N LEU A 196 5.12 -3.19 3.95
CA LEU A 196 6.54 -3.51 4.05
C LEU A 196 7.20 -3.53 2.66
N ALA A 197 6.54 -4.13 1.67
CA ALA A 197 7.02 -4.13 0.29
C ALA A 197 7.11 -2.71 -0.28
N TYR A 198 6.11 -1.85 -0.01
CA TYR A 198 6.18 -0.43 -0.37
C TYR A 198 7.37 0.27 0.29
N TYR A 199 7.56 0.09 1.60
CA TYR A 199 8.68 0.68 2.32
C TYR A 199 10.02 0.26 1.74
N ASP A 200 10.20 -1.04 1.49
CA ASP A 200 11.44 -1.57 0.92
C ASP A 200 11.68 -1.07 -0.50
N GLY A 201 10.65 -1.01 -1.32
CA GLY A 201 10.74 -0.41 -2.65
C GLY A 201 11.08 1.08 -2.60
N TYR A 202 10.40 1.84 -1.74
CA TYR A 202 10.56 3.29 -1.64
C TYR A 202 11.96 3.70 -1.16
N ARG A 203 12.56 2.96 -0.23
CA ARG A 203 13.91 3.23 0.29
C ARG A 203 15.07 2.71 -0.59
N SER A 204 14.75 1.92 -1.63
CA SER A 204 15.77 1.29 -2.47
C SER A 204 16.17 2.19 -3.63
N ALA A 205 17.44 2.57 -3.67
CA ALA A 205 18.00 3.38 -4.77
C ALA A 205 17.99 2.62 -6.11
N ARG A 206 18.03 1.29 -6.08
CA ARG A 206 17.96 0.43 -7.26
C ARG A 206 16.95 -0.68 -7.03
N LEU A 207 16.01 -0.81 -7.95
CA LEU A 207 14.98 -1.84 -7.95
C LEU A 207 15.23 -2.88 -9.05
N PRO A 208 14.77 -4.13 -8.89
CA PRO A 208 14.85 -5.17 -9.91
C PRO A 208 13.96 -4.90 -11.13
N THR A 209 13.23 -3.79 -11.14
CA THR A 209 12.43 -3.30 -12.28
C THR A 209 13.28 -2.96 -13.52
N ASN A 210 14.59 -2.88 -13.40
CA ASN A 210 15.50 -2.83 -14.53
C ASN A 210 15.36 -4.07 -15.42
N LEU A 211 15.19 -5.26 -14.86
CA LEU A 211 14.90 -6.48 -15.62
C LEU A 211 13.55 -6.38 -16.34
N LEU A 212 12.52 -5.87 -15.66
CA LEU A 212 11.21 -5.65 -16.27
C LEU A 212 11.30 -4.69 -17.46
N GLN A 213 12.06 -3.59 -17.34
CA GLN A 213 12.24 -2.65 -18.44
C GLN A 213 13.03 -3.27 -19.60
N ALA A 214 14.01 -4.11 -19.30
CA ALA A 214 14.74 -4.86 -20.34
C ALA A 214 13.81 -5.86 -21.07
N GLN A 215 12.91 -6.54 -20.35
CA GLN A 215 11.91 -7.42 -20.97
C GLN A 215 10.95 -6.63 -21.87
N ARG A 216 10.52 -5.44 -21.47
CA ARG A 216 9.68 -4.57 -22.29
C ARG A 216 10.41 -4.13 -23.55
N ASP A 217 11.70 -3.83 -23.46
CA ASP A 217 12.52 -3.50 -24.61
C ASP A 217 12.70 -4.70 -25.55
N TYR A 218 12.92 -5.89 -24.99
CA TYR A 218 13.02 -7.14 -25.73
C TYR A 218 11.76 -7.45 -26.54
N PHE A 219 10.59 -7.26 -25.90
CA PHE A 219 9.28 -7.64 -26.46
C PHE A 219 8.76 -6.68 -27.53
N GLY A 220 9.01 -5.38 -27.37
CA GLY A 220 8.36 -4.37 -28.19
C GLY A 220 9.14 -3.09 -28.37
N ALA A 221 10.47 -3.13 -28.23
CA ALA A 221 11.33 -1.94 -28.37
C ALA A 221 10.89 -0.74 -27.52
N HIS A 222 10.38 -1.02 -26.29
CA HIS A 222 9.88 0.03 -25.38
C HIS A 222 10.99 0.90 -24.78
N THR A 223 12.21 0.74 -25.22
CA THR A 223 13.38 1.52 -24.85
C THR A 223 13.71 1.52 -23.35
N TYR A 224 14.90 1.90 -23.00
CA TYR A 224 15.34 2.07 -21.61
C TYR A 224 16.30 3.25 -21.51
N GLU A 225 16.37 3.86 -20.32
CA GLU A 225 17.42 4.78 -19.96
C GLU A 225 18.56 4.02 -19.27
N ARG A 226 19.79 4.48 -19.44
CA ARG A 226 20.98 3.90 -18.81
C ARG A 226 21.35 4.68 -17.56
N THR A 227 21.93 3.98 -16.57
CA THR A 227 22.39 4.61 -15.30
C THR A 227 23.69 5.42 -15.47
N ASP A 228 24.44 5.17 -16.54
CA ASP A 228 25.70 5.82 -16.91
C ASP A 228 25.54 6.92 -17.97
N GLU A 229 24.30 7.27 -18.30
CA GLU A 229 23.93 8.29 -19.27
C GLU A 229 22.97 9.33 -18.65
N PRO A 230 22.91 10.55 -19.19
CA PRO A 230 21.96 11.56 -18.74
C PRO A 230 20.50 11.11 -18.89
N ARG A 231 19.65 11.54 -17.96
CA ARG A 231 18.20 11.31 -18.01
C ARG A 231 17.60 11.88 -19.31
N GLY A 232 16.59 11.16 -19.84
CA GLY A 232 15.93 11.53 -21.09
C GLY A 232 16.63 11.01 -22.35
N ARG A 233 17.75 10.28 -22.20
CA ARG A 233 18.42 9.59 -23.31
C ARG A 233 18.00 8.14 -23.31
N PHE A 234 17.29 7.73 -24.37
CA PHE A 234 16.72 6.40 -24.49
C PHE A 234 17.56 5.51 -25.44
N PHE A 235 17.56 4.22 -25.13
CA PHE A 235 18.27 3.20 -25.86
C PHE A 235 17.35 2.02 -26.14
N HIS A 236 17.64 1.32 -27.25
CA HIS A 236 17.08 0.03 -27.62
C HIS A 236 18.21 -0.92 -27.98
N LEU A 237 18.11 -2.17 -27.56
CA LEU A 237 18.98 -3.24 -28.01
C LEU A 237 18.25 -4.04 -29.11
N ASP A 238 18.86 -4.24 -30.27
CA ASP A 238 18.29 -5.12 -31.28
C ASP A 238 18.47 -6.59 -30.86
N TRP A 239 17.51 -7.07 -30.07
CA TRP A 239 17.56 -8.36 -29.41
C TRP A 239 17.60 -9.56 -30.37
N PRO A 240 16.87 -9.55 -31.53
CA PRO A 240 16.93 -10.59 -32.56
C PRO A 240 18.25 -10.69 -33.29
N GLU A 241 18.93 -9.56 -33.48
CA GLU A 241 20.21 -9.52 -34.19
C GLU A 241 21.32 -10.21 -33.35
N PRO A 242 22.08 -11.18 -33.90
CA PRO A 242 23.12 -11.90 -33.15
C PRO A 242 24.16 -11.00 -32.48
N SER A 243 24.53 -9.90 -33.14
CA SER A 243 25.46 -8.90 -32.59
C SER A 243 24.84 -7.99 -31.52
N ARG A 244 23.50 -7.99 -31.37
CA ARG A 244 22.73 -7.18 -30.43
C ARG A 244 23.18 -5.72 -30.35
N PRO A 245 23.19 -4.99 -31.48
CA PRO A 245 23.66 -3.61 -31.48
C PRO A 245 22.71 -2.73 -30.64
N GLN A 246 23.30 -1.89 -29.79
CA GLN A 246 22.55 -0.90 -29.04
C GLN A 246 22.43 0.39 -29.84
N VAL A 247 21.22 0.88 -29.99
CA VAL A 247 20.92 2.13 -30.70
C VAL A 247 20.43 3.17 -29.73
N ALA A 248 20.99 4.39 -29.78
CA ALA A 248 20.43 5.53 -29.04
C ALA A 248 19.23 6.07 -29.83
N ILE A 249 18.07 6.15 -29.18
CA ILE A 249 16.85 6.69 -29.75
C ILE A 249 16.69 8.12 -29.26
N ARG A 250 16.59 9.07 -30.19
CA ARG A 250 16.19 10.43 -29.83
C ARG A 250 14.78 10.37 -29.29
N SER A 251 14.57 10.92 -28.06
CA SER A 251 13.26 11.04 -27.44
C SER A 251 12.25 11.52 -28.49
N ALA A 252 11.35 10.66 -28.92
CA ALA A 252 10.09 11.13 -29.47
C ALA A 252 9.42 11.92 -28.35
N ALA A 253 9.01 13.15 -28.63
CA ALA A 253 8.25 13.96 -27.70
C ALA A 253 7.16 13.09 -27.06
N LYS A 254 7.00 13.19 -25.71
CA LYS A 254 5.97 12.49 -24.95
C LYS A 254 4.69 12.43 -25.76
N GLU A 255 4.39 11.32 -26.39
CA GLU A 255 3.02 11.03 -26.75
C GLU A 255 2.27 11.02 -25.42
N LYS A 256 1.49 12.07 -25.20
CA LYS A 256 0.47 12.05 -24.16
C LYS A 256 -0.31 10.77 -24.40
N VAL A 257 -0.21 9.82 -23.47
CA VAL A 257 -1.22 8.78 -23.36
C VAL A 257 -2.51 9.58 -23.22
N GLU A 258 -3.27 9.67 -24.28
CA GLU A 258 -4.57 10.32 -24.27
C GLU A 258 -5.38 9.60 -23.18
N ALA A 259 -5.79 10.35 -22.18
CA ALA A 259 -6.69 9.87 -21.17
C ALA A 259 -7.86 9.22 -21.90
N HIS A 260 -8.16 7.98 -21.58
CA HIS A 260 -9.33 7.29 -22.09
C HIS A 260 -10.53 8.22 -21.95
N PRO A 261 -11.38 8.33 -22.99
CA PRO A 261 -12.52 9.22 -22.93
C PRO A 261 -13.35 8.85 -21.70
N THR A 262 -13.60 9.83 -20.86
CA THR A 262 -14.55 9.73 -19.75
C THR A 262 -15.85 9.16 -20.27
N ILE A 263 -16.21 7.98 -19.79
CA ILE A 263 -17.54 7.40 -20.04
C ILE A 263 -18.54 8.37 -19.41
N ASP A 264 -19.23 9.11 -20.26
CA ASP A 264 -20.25 10.07 -19.88
C ASP A 264 -21.42 9.27 -19.26
N ARG A 265 -21.48 9.23 -17.93
CA ARG A 265 -22.58 8.61 -17.19
C ARG A 265 -23.76 9.56 -17.16
N LYS A 266 -24.37 9.83 -18.29
CA LYS A 266 -25.78 10.19 -18.38
C LYS A 266 -26.56 8.92 -18.68
N ASP A 267 -27.59 8.71 -17.85
CA ASP A 267 -28.62 7.69 -17.93
C ASP A 267 -28.40 6.41 -17.09
N SER A 268 -28.80 6.50 -15.83
CA SER A 268 -29.55 5.47 -15.14
C SER A 268 -30.46 6.11 -14.08
N LYS A 269 -31.55 6.73 -14.57
CA LYS A 269 -32.78 6.83 -13.79
C LYS A 269 -33.74 5.81 -14.43
N ALA A 270 -33.95 4.69 -13.75
CA ALA A 270 -35.14 3.88 -13.72
C ALA A 270 -35.01 2.91 -12.53
#